data_69ed69087773b9123264762f97ca9898
#
_entry.id   69ed69087773b9123264762f97ca9898
#
_cell.length_a   1.000
_cell.length_b   1.000
_cell.length_c   1.000
_cell.angle_alpha   90.00
_cell.angle_beta   90.00
_cell.angle_gamma   90.00
#
_symmetry.space_group_name_H-M   'P 1'
#
loop_
_entity.id
_entity.type
_entity.pdbx_description
1 polymer ?
#
loop_
_entity_poly.entity_id
_entity_poly.type
_entity_poly.pdbx_seq_one_letter_code
_entity_poly.pdbx_strand_id
1 'polypeptide(L)' 'MRFEYTVTKEGGEAEIMNAMSWKKLFKKLLMKYPTFSGWFSYMNKKGHLQNRAFKNGKETRK' A
#
# COMPACT_ATOMS: atom_id res chain seq x y z
N MET A 1 16.00 -6.20 3.42
CA MET A 1 15.88 -4.87 2.81
C MET A 1 14.44 -4.40 2.90
N ARG A 2 14.24 -3.16 3.34
CA ARG A 2 12.89 -2.60 3.48
C ARG A 2 12.64 -1.54 2.43
N PHE A 3 11.41 -1.46 1.99
CA PHE A 3 10.97 -0.45 1.06
C PHE A 3 10.06 0.54 1.76
N GLU A 4 10.16 1.80 1.33
CA GLU A 4 9.29 2.84 1.85
C GLU A 4 8.05 2.93 0.98
N TYR A 5 6.89 2.90 1.63
CA TYR A 5 5.60 2.95 0.94
C TYR A 5 4.86 4.20 1.36
N THR A 6 4.34 4.92 0.38
CA THR A 6 3.44 6.04 0.64
C THR A 6 2.02 5.51 0.50
N VAL A 7 1.34 5.41 1.63
CA VAL A 7 -0.02 4.83 1.68
C VAL A 7 -1.01 5.98 1.83
N THR A 8 -1.97 6.05 0.92
CA THR A 8 -3.01 7.08 0.96
C THR A 8 -4.36 6.40 1.09
N LYS A 9 -5.07 6.69 2.18
CA LYS A 9 -6.44 6.20 2.34
C LYS A 9 -7.39 7.08 1.56
N GLU A 10 -8.43 6.46 1.01
CA GLU A 10 -9.48 7.20 0.31
C GLU A 10 -10.14 8.18 1.28
N GLY A 11 -10.12 9.45 0.91
CA GLY A 11 -10.66 10.50 1.76
C GLY A 11 -9.85 10.82 2.99
N GLY A 12 -8.65 10.25 3.13
CA GLY A 12 -7.80 10.42 4.29
C GLY A 12 -6.43 10.96 3.96
N GLU A 13 -5.56 10.94 4.95
CA GLU A 13 -4.21 11.45 4.81
C GLU A 13 -3.24 10.40 4.30
N ALA A 14 -2.18 10.87 3.65
CA ALA A 14 -1.08 9.99 3.25
C ALA A 14 -0.21 9.66 4.46
N GLU A 15 0.28 8.43 4.50
CA GLU A 15 1.11 7.95 5.59
C GLU A 15 2.28 7.18 5.00
N ILE A 16 3.47 7.35 5.56
CA ILE A 16 4.65 6.63 5.10
C ILE A 16 4.86 5.41 5.98
N MET A 17 4.96 4.24 5.36
CA MET A 17 5.18 2.99 6.05
C MET A 17 6.32 2.22 5.41
N ASN A 18 7.01 1.42 6.21
CA ASN A 18 8.11 0.60 5.73
C ASN A 18 7.74 -0.87 5.85
N ALA A 19 8.09 -1.65 4.84
CA ALA A 19 7.86 -3.08 4.85
C ALA A 19 8.83 -3.78 3.92
N MET A 20 9.00 -5.07 4.11
CA MET A 20 9.89 -5.87 3.27
C MET A 20 9.28 -6.17 1.91
N SER A 21 7.95 -6.18 1.84
CA SER A 21 7.24 -6.38 0.59
C SER A 21 5.86 -5.74 0.69
N TRP A 22 5.25 -5.47 -0.47
CA TRP A 22 3.92 -4.89 -0.48
C TRP A 22 2.87 -5.85 0.10
N LYS A 23 3.09 -7.15 -0.03
CA LYS A 23 2.18 -8.14 0.54
C LYS A 23 2.17 -8.07 2.06
N LYS A 24 3.34 -7.91 2.66
CA LYS A 24 3.44 -7.74 4.10
C LYS A 24 2.83 -6.43 4.56
N LEU A 25 3.05 -5.37 3.79
CA LEU A 25 2.42 -4.08 4.07
C LEU A 25 0.90 -4.20 4.03
N PHE A 26 0.38 -4.83 2.98
CA PHE A 26 -1.06 -5.00 2.82
C PHE A 26 -1.66 -5.79 3.98
N LYS A 27 -0.97 -6.83 4.43
CA LYS A 27 -1.40 -7.60 5.58
C LYS A 27 -1.55 -6.73 6.82
N LYS A 28 -0.56 -5.87 7.07
CA LYS A 28 -0.62 -4.94 8.19
C LYS A 28 -1.77 -3.95 8.04
N LEU A 29 -1.98 -3.46 6.83
CA LEU A 29 -3.07 -2.54 6.56
C LEU A 29 -4.43 -3.18 6.83
N LEU A 30 -4.60 -4.44 6.43
CA LEU A 30 -5.86 -5.14 6.67
C LEU A 30 -6.09 -5.41 8.14
N MET A 31 -5.05 -5.62 8.92
CA MET A 31 -5.18 -5.78 10.36
C MET A 31 -5.65 -4.48 11.02
N LYS A 32 -5.17 -3.36 10.52
CA LYS A 32 -5.52 -2.04 11.05
C LYS A 32 -6.82 -1.52 10.42
N TYR A 33 -7.00 -1.77 9.14
CA TYR A 33 -8.17 -1.32 8.36
C TYR A 33 -8.71 -2.48 7.54
N PRO A 34 -9.60 -3.32 8.11
CA PRO A 34 -10.09 -4.52 7.40
C PRO A 34 -10.74 -4.27 6.05
N THR A 35 -11.32 -3.08 5.87
CA THR A 35 -11.93 -2.69 4.60
C THR A 35 -11.14 -1.56 3.95
N PHE A 36 -9.81 -1.67 4.00
CA PHE A 36 -8.94 -0.64 3.46
C PHE A 36 -9.32 -0.28 2.03
N SER A 37 -9.50 1.01 1.80
CA SER A 37 -9.74 1.57 0.47
C SER A 37 -8.75 2.71 0.26
N GLY A 38 -8.04 2.69 -0.85
CA GLY A 38 -7.04 3.69 -1.15
C GLY A 38 -5.97 3.10 -2.03
N TRP A 39 -4.77 3.63 -1.92
CA TRP A 39 -3.66 3.16 -2.76
C TRP A 39 -2.36 3.36 -2.03
N PHE A 40 -1.33 2.65 -2.48
CA PHE A 40 0.03 2.96 -2.04
C PHE A 40 0.97 2.91 -3.23
N SER A 41 2.04 3.67 -3.11
CA SER A 41 3.08 3.71 -4.13
C SER A 41 4.43 3.44 -3.49
N TYR A 42 5.32 2.87 -4.26
CA TYR A 42 6.66 2.53 -3.79
C TYR A 42 7.58 2.36 -4.98
N MET A 43 8.88 2.41 -4.71
CA MET A 43 9.88 2.16 -5.73
C MET A 43 10.41 0.75 -5.55
N ASN A 44 10.39 -0.04 -6.64
CA ASN A 44 10.87 -1.42 -6.58
C ASN A 44 12.41 -1.46 -6.65
N LYS A 45 12.96 -2.68 -6.61
CA LYS A 45 14.41 -2.88 -6.65
C LYS A 45 15.07 -2.30 -7.90
N LYS A 46 14.34 -2.22 -8.99
CA LYS A 46 14.85 -1.70 -10.27
C LYS A 46 14.75 -0.18 -10.36
N GLY A 47 14.22 0.47 -9.32
CA GLY A 47 14.04 1.90 -9.31
C GLY A 47 12.80 2.38 -10.06
N HIS A 48 11.89 1.49 -10.36
CA HIS A 48 10.64 1.83 -11.02
C HIS A 48 9.54 2.09 -10.00
N LEU A 49 8.80 3.18 -10.19
CA LEU A 49 7.67 3.50 -9.33
C LEU A 49 6.51 2.55 -9.61
N GLN A 50 6.00 1.95 -8.55
CA GLN A 50 4.86 1.05 -8.62
C GLN A 50 3.71 1.62 -7.83
N ASN A 51 2.50 1.44 -8.33
CA ASN A 51 1.27 1.87 -7.65
C ASN A 51 0.31 0.71 -7.58
N ARG A 52 -0.37 0.59 -6.43
CA ARG A 52 -1.41 -0.42 -6.24
C ARG A 52 -2.59 0.23 -5.56
N ALA A 53 -3.77 -0.02 -6.11
CA ALA A 53 -5.01 0.52 -5.56
C ALA A 53 -5.85 -0.60 -4.98
N PHE A 54 -6.57 -0.29 -3.91
CA PHE A 54 -7.39 -1.27 -3.20
C PHE A 54 -8.75 -0.68 -2.87
N LYS A 55 -9.74 -1.53 -2.80
CA LYS A 55 -11.07 -1.12 -2.39
C LYS A 55 -11.73 -2.24 -1.59
N ASN A 56 -12.28 -1.88 -0.42
CA ASN A 56 -12.91 -2.82 0.49
C ASN A 56 -12.01 -4.02 0.85
N GLY A 57 -10.71 -3.74 0.99
CA GLY A 57 -9.75 -4.76 1.37
C GLY A 57 -9.29 -5.67 0.24
N LYS A 58 -9.64 -5.33 -1.00
CA LYS A 58 -9.24 -6.12 -2.17
C LYS A 58 -8.52 -5.26 -3.18
N GLU A 59 -7.50 -5.84 -3.81
CA GLU A 59 -6.77 -5.14 -4.85
C GLU A 59 -7.68 -4.93 -6.06
N THR A 60 -7.72 -3.68 -6.54
CA THR A 60 -8.47 -3.36 -7.76
C THR A 60 -7.51 -3.43 -8.94
N ARG A 61 -7.95 -4.10 -10.01
CA ARG A 61 -7.20 -4.16 -11.25
C ARG A 61 -8.09 -3.66 -12.38
N LYS A 62 -7.43 -3.00 -13.29
CA LYS A 62 -8.10 -2.65 -14.53
C LYS A 62 -8.07 -3.82 -15.49
#